data_7a666aa1cac29371833cfa7da1b08b08
#
_entry.id   7a666aa1cac29371833cfa7da1b08b08
#
_cell.length_a   1.000
_cell.length_b   1.000
_cell.length_c   1.000
_cell.angle_alpha   90.00
_cell.angle_beta   90.00
_cell.angle_gamma   90.00
#
_symmetry.space_group_name_H-M   'P 1'
#
loop_
_entity.id
_entity.type
_entity.pdbx_description
1 polymer ?
#
loop_
_entity_poly.entity_id
_entity_poly.type
_entity_poly.pdbx_seq_one_letter_code
_entity_poly.pdbx_strand_id
1 'polypeptide(L)'
;MTMQAVADAVGVRAPSLYKRLDGRSALIRAIADDVARELGGATAPALELEDPGEAIRALAGHYRGFAHRSPGAYQLLFSNLLPEASPSAEANAAAAAGLLQLTERLVRRERSLQAARLLTAFAHGFVSMELAGAFRLGGDVDEAYGFGIDAIIEGLRISGAER
;
A
#
# COMPACT_ATOMS: atom_id res chain seq x y z
N MET A 1 12.67 -7.59 18.57
CA MET A 1 13.81 -7.06 17.78
C MET A 1 14.47 -5.96 18.62
N THR A 2 15.79 -6.04 18.86
CA THR A 2 16.58 -5.05 19.58
C THR A 2 17.48 -4.28 18.61
N MET A 3 17.90 -3.05 18.96
CA MET A 3 18.85 -2.28 18.14
C MET A 3 20.19 -2.99 17.98
N GLN A 4 20.63 -3.75 19.00
CA GLN A 4 21.84 -4.56 18.90
C GLN A 4 21.69 -5.66 17.83
N ALA A 5 20.59 -6.41 17.83
CA ALA A 5 20.34 -7.43 16.81
C ALA A 5 20.27 -6.87 15.39
N VAL A 6 19.75 -5.65 15.23
CA VAL A 6 19.77 -4.96 13.93
C VAL A 6 21.20 -4.59 13.52
N ALA A 7 21.97 -4.02 14.45
CA ALA A 7 23.37 -3.65 14.19
C ALA A 7 24.19 -4.86 13.76
N ASP A 8 24.04 -5.99 14.46
CA ASP A 8 24.71 -7.24 14.15
C ASP A 8 24.32 -7.77 12.76
N ALA A 9 23.01 -7.71 12.42
CA ALA A 9 22.49 -8.19 11.14
C ALA A 9 23.00 -7.37 9.94
N VAL A 10 23.22 -6.05 10.12
CA VAL A 10 23.73 -5.17 9.04
C VAL A 10 25.25 -4.91 9.13
N GLY A 11 25.94 -5.60 10.04
CA GLY A 11 27.40 -5.54 10.13
C GLY A 11 27.98 -4.22 10.66
N VAL A 12 27.19 -3.46 11.47
CA VAL A 12 27.62 -2.21 12.08
C VAL A 12 27.64 -2.30 13.60
N ARG A 13 28.31 -1.36 14.28
CA ARG A 13 28.27 -1.27 15.74
C ARG A 13 27.00 -0.53 16.20
N ALA A 14 26.32 -1.00 17.24
CA ALA A 14 25.12 -0.36 17.79
C ALA A 14 25.25 1.15 18.03
N PRO A 15 26.38 1.70 18.57
CA PRO A 15 26.56 3.14 18.69
C PRO A 15 26.45 3.92 17.37
N SER A 16 26.76 3.28 16.24
CA SER A 16 26.65 3.91 14.91
C SER A 16 25.19 4.09 14.48
N LEU A 17 24.30 3.18 14.89
CA LEU A 17 22.86 3.32 14.68
C LEU A 17 22.30 4.45 15.54
N TYR A 18 22.67 4.52 16.81
CA TYR A 18 22.20 5.57 17.74
C TYR A 18 22.68 6.99 17.37
N LYS A 19 23.75 7.14 16.58
CA LYS A 19 24.14 8.44 16.03
C LYS A 19 23.21 8.97 14.95
N ARG A 20 22.41 8.08 14.34
CA ARG A 20 21.55 8.41 13.19
C ARG A 20 20.07 8.26 13.49
N LEU A 21 19.71 7.53 14.53
CA LEU A 21 18.34 7.16 14.87
C LEU A 21 18.11 7.27 16.37
N ASP A 22 17.05 7.96 16.76
CA ASP A 22 16.62 8.08 18.16
C ASP A 22 15.88 6.80 18.61
N GLY A 23 16.64 5.68 18.64
CA GLY A 23 16.15 4.41 19.13
C GLY A 23 15.29 3.61 18.14
N ARG A 24 14.59 2.61 18.70
CA ARG A 24 13.83 1.63 17.94
C ARG A 24 12.64 2.23 17.19
N SER A 25 11.89 3.13 17.81
CA SER A 25 10.70 3.73 17.19
C SER A 25 11.07 4.59 15.98
N ALA A 26 12.18 5.33 16.05
CA ALA A 26 12.70 6.10 14.91
C ALA A 26 13.13 5.18 13.76
N LEU A 27 13.76 4.04 14.05
CA LEU A 27 14.10 3.04 13.04
C LEU A 27 12.86 2.47 12.37
N ILE A 28 11.85 2.08 13.15
CA ILE A 28 10.61 1.50 12.61
C ILE A 28 9.88 2.53 11.75
N ARG A 29 9.83 3.80 12.18
CA ARG A 29 9.25 4.88 11.37
C ARG A 29 10.00 5.08 10.05
N ALA A 30 11.34 5.09 10.07
CA ALA A 30 12.13 5.19 8.85
C ALA A 30 11.86 4.05 7.88
N ILE A 31 11.73 2.82 8.39
CA ILE A 31 11.34 1.64 7.57
C ILE A 31 9.93 1.83 7.01
N ALA A 32 8.97 2.27 7.83
CA ALA A 32 7.60 2.50 7.39
C ALA A 32 7.51 3.60 6.31
N ASP A 33 8.30 4.66 6.44
CA ASP A 33 8.42 5.72 5.43
C ASP A 33 9.02 5.19 4.11
N ASP A 34 10.04 4.32 4.18
CA ASP A 34 10.63 3.68 3.00
C ASP A 34 9.61 2.78 2.29
N VAL A 35 8.88 1.98 3.04
CA VAL A 35 7.84 1.09 2.50
C VAL A 35 6.70 1.91 1.87
N ALA A 36 6.26 2.98 2.51
CA ALA A 36 5.24 3.88 1.95
C ALA A 36 5.72 4.50 0.62
N ARG A 37 6.98 4.95 0.55
CA ARG A 37 7.59 5.47 -0.68
C ARG A 37 7.72 4.42 -1.79
N GLU A 38 8.07 3.19 -1.45
CA GLU A 38 8.13 2.08 -2.42
C GLU A 38 6.76 1.82 -3.04
N LEU A 39 5.71 1.73 -2.21
CA LEU A 39 4.34 1.58 -2.69
C LEU A 39 3.87 2.77 -3.53
N GLY A 40 4.20 4.00 -3.11
CA GLY A 40 3.90 5.21 -3.88
C GLY A 40 4.65 5.27 -5.22
N GLY A 41 5.88 4.80 -5.27
CA GLY A 41 6.71 4.78 -6.49
C GLY A 41 6.13 3.94 -7.61
N ALA A 42 5.34 2.92 -7.29
CA ALA A 42 4.64 2.09 -8.28
C ALA A 42 3.55 2.85 -9.06
N THR A 43 3.12 4.01 -8.58
CA THR A 43 2.09 4.80 -9.26
C THR A 43 2.61 5.52 -10.48
N ALA A 44 3.90 5.89 -10.53
CA ALA A 44 4.46 6.65 -11.64
C ALA A 44 4.30 5.94 -13.00
N PRO A 45 4.67 4.66 -13.18
CA PRO A 45 4.40 3.94 -14.42
C PRO A 45 2.92 3.78 -14.73
N ALA A 46 2.07 3.63 -13.72
CA ALA A 46 0.63 3.49 -13.90
C ALA A 46 -0.02 4.80 -14.40
N LEU A 47 0.51 5.96 -14.03
CA LEU A 47 0.01 7.26 -14.48
C LEU A 47 0.24 7.50 -15.98
N GLU A 48 1.19 6.81 -16.60
CA GLU A 48 1.48 6.87 -18.04
C GLU A 48 0.43 6.11 -18.88
N LEU A 49 -0.38 5.23 -18.27
CA LEU A 49 -1.43 4.50 -18.99
C LEU A 49 -2.61 5.44 -19.32
N GLU A 50 -3.12 5.32 -20.55
CA GLU A 50 -4.23 6.14 -21.02
C GLU A 50 -5.54 5.79 -20.29
N ASP A 51 -5.88 4.51 -20.16
CA ASP A 51 -7.08 4.07 -19.42
C ASP A 51 -6.82 4.06 -17.89
N PRO A 52 -7.53 4.89 -17.11
CA PRO A 52 -7.38 4.90 -15.66
C PRO A 52 -7.78 3.57 -15.00
N GLY A 53 -8.65 2.78 -15.62
CA GLY A 53 -9.00 1.45 -15.13
C GLY A 53 -7.83 0.46 -15.23
N GLU A 54 -7.12 0.46 -16.36
CA GLU A 54 -5.90 -0.33 -16.54
C GLU A 54 -4.81 0.11 -15.56
N ALA A 55 -4.65 1.41 -15.37
CA ALA A 55 -3.71 1.97 -14.43
C ALA A 55 -4.00 1.52 -12.98
N ILE A 56 -5.26 1.53 -12.57
CA ILE A 56 -5.69 1.07 -11.24
C ILE A 56 -5.47 -0.45 -11.08
N ARG A 57 -5.74 -1.27 -12.13
CA ARG A 57 -5.43 -2.72 -12.10
C ARG A 57 -3.93 -2.96 -11.91
N ALA A 58 -3.10 -2.26 -12.66
CA ALA A 58 -1.64 -2.39 -12.56
C ALA A 58 -1.15 -2.03 -11.15
N LEU A 59 -1.67 -0.94 -10.58
CA LEU A 59 -1.34 -0.51 -9.23
C LEU A 59 -1.81 -1.50 -8.16
N ALA A 60 -3.03 -2.05 -8.30
CA ALA A 60 -3.57 -3.07 -7.39
C ALA A 60 -2.76 -4.36 -7.44
N GLY A 61 -2.33 -4.78 -8.64
CA GLY A 61 -1.43 -5.92 -8.82
C GLY A 61 -0.06 -5.70 -8.18
N HIS A 62 0.51 -4.49 -8.32
CA HIS A 62 1.76 -4.13 -7.66
C HIS A 62 1.63 -4.16 -6.14
N TYR A 63 0.56 -3.58 -5.60
CA TYR A 63 0.27 -3.58 -4.16
C TYR A 63 0.21 -4.99 -3.58
N ARG A 64 -0.57 -5.89 -4.21
CA ARG A 64 -0.67 -7.29 -3.80
C ARG A 64 0.67 -8.02 -3.92
N GLY A 65 1.37 -7.84 -5.06
CA GLY A 65 2.70 -8.42 -5.27
C GLY A 65 3.72 -7.97 -4.23
N PHE A 66 3.69 -6.69 -3.82
CA PHE A 66 4.52 -6.19 -2.73
C PHE A 66 4.22 -6.91 -1.41
N ALA A 67 2.95 -7.04 -1.05
CA ALA A 67 2.53 -7.69 0.20
C ALA A 67 2.99 -9.16 0.27
N HIS A 68 2.97 -9.88 -0.85
CA HIS A 68 3.47 -11.25 -0.93
C HIS A 68 4.99 -11.35 -0.86
N ARG A 69 5.71 -10.42 -1.50
CA ARG A 69 7.18 -10.42 -1.44
C ARG A 69 7.72 -9.98 -0.08
N SER A 70 7.02 -9.09 0.60
CA SER A 70 7.49 -8.44 1.84
C SER A 70 6.38 -8.35 2.90
N PRO A 71 5.83 -9.50 3.37
CA PRO A 71 4.67 -9.51 4.26
C PRO A 71 4.92 -8.80 5.60
N GLY A 72 6.14 -8.85 6.13
CA GLY A 72 6.48 -8.12 7.35
C GLY A 72 6.49 -6.60 7.18
N ALA A 73 7.00 -6.10 6.04
CA ALA A 73 6.98 -4.68 5.70
C ALA A 73 5.54 -4.19 5.44
N TYR A 74 4.75 -4.99 4.72
CA TYR A 74 3.34 -4.74 4.49
C TYR A 74 2.55 -4.64 5.80
N GLN A 75 2.71 -5.61 6.71
CA GLN A 75 2.04 -5.59 8.01
C GLN A 75 2.46 -4.38 8.85
N LEU A 76 3.70 -3.91 8.74
CA LEU A 76 4.18 -2.75 9.48
C LEU A 76 3.40 -1.48 9.13
N LEU A 77 3.04 -1.26 7.86
CA LEU A 77 2.27 -0.08 7.42
C LEU A 77 0.88 0.02 8.06
N PHE A 78 0.26 -1.12 8.33
CA PHE A 78 -1.12 -1.21 8.81
C PHE A 78 -1.22 -1.64 10.28
N SER A 79 -0.07 -1.81 10.97
CA SER A 79 -0.07 -2.19 12.37
C SER A 79 -0.25 -0.97 13.25
N ASN A 80 -1.24 -1.03 14.15
CA ASN A 80 -1.43 -0.04 15.21
C ASN A 80 -0.62 -0.37 16.49
N LEU A 81 0.31 -1.33 16.40
CA LEU A 81 1.05 -1.83 17.56
C LEU A 81 2.01 -0.78 18.14
N LEU A 82 2.47 0.14 17.32
CA LEU A 82 3.38 1.22 17.69
C LEU A 82 2.95 2.52 16.97
N PRO A 83 1.97 3.26 17.49
CA PRO A 83 1.46 4.49 16.84
C PRO A 83 2.57 5.51 16.53
N GLU A 84 3.57 5.59 17.42
CA GLU A 84 4.74 6.48 17.26
C GLU A 84 5.67 6.05 16.11
N ALA A 85 5.51 4.83 15.60
CA ALA A 85 6.28 4.28 14.49
C ALA A 85 5.50 4.22 13.17
N SER A 86 4.31 4.82 13.12
CA SER A 86 3.55 4.98 11.86
C SER A 86 4.33 5.83 10.86
N PRO A 87 4.14 5.62 9.54
CA PRO A 87 4.72 6.48 8.52
C PRO A 87 4.40 7.96 8.77
N SER A 88 5.29 8.84 8.38
CA SER A 88 5.08 10.28 8.46
C SER A 88 3.88 10.71 7.60
N ALA A 89 3.26 11.84 7.95
CA ALA A 89 2.17 12.40 7.16
C ALA A 89 2.60 12.66 5.71
N GLU A 90 3.85 13.08 5.51
CA GLU A 90 4.45 13.31 4.18
C GLU A 90 4.56 12.00 3.38
N ALA A 91 5.10 10.92 3.98
CA ALA A 91 5.22 9.63 3.32
C ALA A 91 3.85 9.04 2.98
N ASN A 92 2.87 9.15 3.88
CA ASN A 92 1.50 8.73 3.62
C ASN A 92 0.84 9.53 2.49
N ALA A 93 1.01 10.85 2.47
CA ALA A 93 0.47 11.71 1.41
C ALA A 93 1.11 11.37 0.06
N ALA A 94 2.43 11.18 0.01
CA ALA A 94 3.15 10.78 -1.20
C ALA A 94 2.67 9.41 -1.72
N ALA A 95 2.48 8.43 -0.84
CA ALA A 95 1.98 7.10 -1.20
C ALA A 95 0.55 7.15 -1.77
N ALA A 96 -0.30 8.04 -1.26
CA ALA A 96 -1.69 8.18 -1.70
C ALA A 96 -1.86 9.01 -2.98
N ALA A 97 -0.90 9.89 -3.30
CA ALA A 97 -1.03 10.91 -4.35
C ALA A 97 -1.35 10.31 -5.72
N GLY A 98 -0.63 9.25 -6.12
CA GLY A 98 -0.82 8.62 -7.42
C GLY A 98 -2.19 7.95 -7.55
N LEU A 99 -2.66 7.25 -6.52
CA LEU A 99 -4.00 6.66 -6.53
C LEU A 99 -5.09 7.74 -6.59
N LEU A 100 -4.92 8.85 -5.87
CA LEU A 100 -5.85 9.99 -5.96
C LEU A 100 -5.91 10.56 -7.37
N GLN A 101 -4.76 10.76 -8.03
CA GLN A 101 -4.73 11.22 -9.43
C GLN A 101 -5.43 10.24 -10.38
N LEU A 102 -5.23 8.93 -10.21
CA LEU A 102 -5.89 7.92 -11.03
C LEU A 102 -7.41 7.92 -10.81
N THR A 103 -7.84 8.04 -9.56
CA THR A 103 -9.28 8.10 -9.27
C THR A 103 -9.92 9.40 -9.73
N GLU A 104 -9.21 10.54 -9.74
CA GLU A 104 -9.69 11.80 -10.38
C GLU A 104 -9.91 11.67 -11.89
N ARG A 105 -9.18 10.77 -12.55
CA ARG A 105 -9.40 10.46 -13.98
C ARG A 105 -10.60 9.53 -14.23
N LEU A 106 -11.01 8.78 -13.21
CA LEU A 106 -12.09 7.78 -13.29
C LEU A 106 -13.45 8.33 -12.83
N VAL A 107 -13.44 9.16 -11.79
CA VAL A 107 -14.64 9.76 -11.20
C VAL A 107 -14.50 11.28 -11.11
N ARG A 108 -15.57 11.97 -10.68
CA ARG A 108 -15.48 13.41 -10.40
C ARG A 108 -14.51 13.66 -9.23
N ARG A 109 -13.83 14.79 -9.29
CA ARG A 109 -12.85 15.20 -8.27
C ARG A 109 -13.37 15.14 -6.84
N GLU A 110 -14.64 15.52 -6.63
CA GLU A 110 -15.28 15.49 -5.31
C GLU A 110 -15.45 14.07 -4.75
N ARG A 111 -15.39 13.05 -5.60
CA ARG A 111 -15.52 11.63 -5.26
C ARG A 111 -14.19 10.86 -5.31
N SER A 112 -13.10 11.49 -5.73
CA SER A 112 -11.81 10.80 -5.91
C SER A 112 -11.28 10.19 -4.61
N LEU A 113 -11.42 10.91 -3.50
CA LEU A 113 -10.99 10.41 -2.19
C LEU A 113 -11.82 9.20 -1.73
N GLN A 114 -13.14 9.21 -1.98
CA GLN A 114 -14.01 8.08 -1.65
C GLN A 114 -13.66 6.86 -2.52
N ALA A 115 -13.40 7.07 -3.81
CA ALA A 115 -12.98 6.03 -4.74
C ALA A 115 -11.61 5.44 -4.33
N ALA A 116 -10.64 6.28 -3.99
CA ALA A 116 -9.34 5.84 -3.49
C ALA A 116 -9.46 5.02 -2.20
N ARG A 117 -10.29 5.45 -1.25
CA ARG A 117 -10.56 4.71 0.00
C ARG A 117 -11.21 3.36 -0.25
N LEU A 118 -12.17 3.29 -1.18
CA LEU A 118 -12.83 2.03 -1.55
C LEU A 118 -11.83 1.04 -2.11
N LEU A 119 -11.02 1.44 -3.08
CA LEU A 119 -9.97 0.61 -3.69
C LEU A 119 -8.95 0.15 -2.66
N THR A 120 -8.47 1.06 -1.81
CA THR A 120 -7.51 0.73 -0.76
C THR A 120 -8.09 -0.24 0.26
N ALA A 121 -9.34 -0.03 0.70
CA ALA A 121 -9.99 -0.89 1.68
C ALA A 121 -10.21 -2.31 1.12
N PHE A 122 -10.64 -2.42 -0.14
CA PHE A 122 -10.76 -3.72 -0.81
C PHE A 122 -9.41 -4.42 -0.92
N ALA A 123 -8.41 -3.74 -1.51
CA ALA A 123 -7.09 -4.34 -1.74
C ALA A 123 -6.45 -4.76 -0.41
N HIS A 124 -6.48 -3.91 0.61
CA HIS A 124 -5.95 -4.23 1.93
C HIS A 124 -6.70 -5.38 2.60
N GLY A 125 -8.02 -5.36 2.61
CA GLY A 125 -8.84 -6.41 3.21
C GLY A 125 -8.62 -7.76 2.54
N PHE A 126 -8.63 -7.80 1.20
CA PHE A 126 -8.40 -9.02 0.44
C PHE A 126 -7.01 -9.60 0.70
N VAL A 127 -5.97 -8.79 0.55
CA VAL A 127 -4.57 -9.22 0.75
C VAL A 127 -4.33 -9.65 2.20
N SER A 128 -4.91 -8.96 3.17
CA SER A 128 -4.78 -9.35 4.58
C SER A 128 -5.42 -10.71 4.85
N MET A 129 -6.60 -10.99 4.29
CA MET A 129 -7.26 -12.29 4.37
C MET A 129 -6.46 -13.39 3.66
N GLU A 130 -5.92 -13.08 2.50
CA GLU A 130 -5.08 -13.97 1.72
C GLU A 130 -3.81 -14.39 2.48
N LEU A 131 -3.05 -13.41 3.00
CA LEU A 131 -1.85 -13.66 3.81
C LEU A 131 -2.16 -14.43 5.11
N ALA A 132 -3.36 -14.27 5.65
CA ALA A 132 -3.83 -15.06 6.80
C ALA A 132 -4.31 -16.47 6.42
N GLY A 133 -4.30 -16.84 5.12
CA GLY A 133 -4.80 -18.15 4.65
C GLY A 133 -6.30 -18.32 4.86
N ALA A 134 -7.09 -17.26 4.77
CA ALA A 134 -8.53 -17.27 5.05
C ALA A 134 -9.37 -17.83 3.87
N PHE A 135 -8.85 -17.80 2.64
CA PHE A 135 -9.56 -18.30 1.46
C PHE A 135 -9.42 -19.83 1.35
N ARG A 136 -10.36 -20.58 1.95
CA ARG A 136 -10.28 -22.05 2.10
C ARG A 136 -11.35 -22.81 1.31
N LEU A 137 -12.21 -22.13 0.57
CA LEU A 137 -13.32 -22.77 -0.14
C LEU A 137 -12.94 -23.27 -1.55
N GLY A 138 -11.65 -23.17 -1.89
CA GLY A 138 -11.17 -23.48 -3.25
C GLY A 138 -11.41 -22.32 -4.22
N GLY A 139 -11.15 -22.57 -5.50
CA GLY A 139 -11.16 -21.53 -6.54
C GLY A 139 -9.81 -20.85 -6.71
N ASP A 140 -9.72 -20.01 -7.73
CA ASP A 140 -8.53 -19.21 -8.01
C ASP A 140 -8.60 -17.87 -7.29
N VAL A 141 -7.67 -17.66 -6.36
CA VAL A 141 -7.59 -16.43 -5.56
C VAL A 141 -7.13 -15.25 -6.41
N ASP A 142 -6.32 -15.49 -7.44
CA ASP A 142 -5.86 -14.46 -8.39
C ASP A 142 -7.04 -13.93 -9.21
N GLU A 143 -7.87 -14.85 -9.74
CA GLU A 143 -9.10 -14.50 -10.44
C GLU A 143 -10.07 -13.72 -9.53
N ALA A 144 -10.23 -14.15 -8.27
CA ALA A 144 -11.12 -13.49 -7.32
C ALA A 144 -10.65 -12.05 -6.99
N TYR A 145 -9.35 -11.83 -6.83
CA TYR A 145 -8.80 -10.49 -6.63
C TYR A 145 -9.05 -9.58 -7.83
N GLY A 146 -8.71 -10.08 -9.03
CA GLY A 146 -8.93 -9.36 -10.29
C GLY A 146 -10.40 -9.00 -10.50
N PHE A 147 -11.31 -9.97 -10.31
CA PHE A 147 -12.76 -9.75 -10.38
C PHE A 147 -13.23 -8.63 -9.46
N GLY A 148 -12.75 -8.60 -8.22
CA GLY A 148 -13.14 -7.56 -7.26
C GLY A 148 -12.64 -6.17 -7.67
N ILE A 149 -11.40 -6.06 -8.14
CA ILE A 149 -10.85 -4.80 -8.67
C ILE A 149 -11.66 -4.33 -9.89
N ASP A 150 -11.97 -5.21 -10.83
CA ASP A 150 -12.74 -4.87 -12.04
C ASP A 150 -14.17 -4.45 -11.72
N ALA A 151 -14.83 -5.14 -10.80
CA ALA A 151 -16.16 -4.76 -10.35
C ALA A 151 -16.20 -3.37 -9.71
N ILE A 152 -15.16 -3.02 -8.92
CA ILE A 152 -15.04 -1.69 -8.33
C ILE A 152 -14.80 -0.64 -9.41
N ILE A 153 -13.88 -0.88 -10.35
CA ILE A 153 -13.57 0.07 -11.45
C ILE A 153 -14.84 0.35 -12.25
N GLU A 154 -15.58 -0.69 -12.63
CA GLU A 154 -16.82 -0.52 -13.41
C GLU A 154 -17.89 0.24 -12.62
N GLY A 155 -18.10 -0.09 -11.34
CA GLY A 155 -19.01 0.66 -10.47
C GLY A 155 -18.63 2.14 -10.34
N LEU A 156 -17.33 2.44 -10.27
CA LEU A 156 -16.84 3.80 -10.21
C LEU A 156 -17.04 4.56 -11.54
N ARG A 157 -16.86 3.90 -12.69
CA ARG A 157 -17.15 4.48 -14.01
C ARG A 157 -18.61 4.88 -14.16
N ILE A 158 -19.52 3.99 -13.77
CA ILE A 158 -20.97 4.27 -13.78
C ILE A 158 -21.29 5.47 -12.88
N SER A 159 -20.79 5.44 -11.63
CA SER A 159 -20.97 6.54 -10.68
C SER A 159 -20.34 7.86 -11.12
N GLY A 160 -19.28 7.83 -11.92
CA GLY A 160 -18.64 9.02 -12.49
C GLY A 160 -19.42 9.62 -13.67
N ALA A 161 -20.16 8.80 -14.40
CA ALA A 161 -20.96 9.21 -15.56
C ALA A 161 -22.31 9.82 -15.19
N GLU A 162 -22.86 9.53 -14.01
CA GLU A 162 -24.10 10.12 -13.53
C GLU A 162 -23.93 11.63 -13.28
N ARG A 163 -24.65 12.45 -14.04
CA ARG A 163 -24.61 13.92 -13.98
C ARG A 163 -25.46 14.47 -12.84
#